data_d928910895cbb743a43ded4554cd9578
#
_entry.id   d928910895cbb743a43ded4554cd9578
#
_cell.length_a   1.000
_cell.length_b   1.000
_cell.length_c   1.000
_cell.angle_alpha   90.00
_cell.angle_beta   90.00
_cell.angle_gamma   90.00
#
_symmetry.space_group_name_H-M   'P 1'
#
loop_
_entity.id
_entity.type
_entity.pdbx_description
1 polymer ?
#
loop_
_entity_poly.entity_id
_entity_poly.type
_entity_poly.pdbx_seq_one_letter_code
_entity_poly.pdbx_strand_id
1 'polypeptide(L)'
;VFSYQSNGYYKIKNAASGQYLGVTGQKSASGSNVEQASGGTRWQVIPDGKGSYYLVPECSGTAALDLANGTVANGTNIRIWNYNLTEGQRWSLVK
;
A
#
# COMPACT_ATOMS: atom_id res chain seq x y z
N VAL A 1 -3.72 0.09 -11.62
CA VAL A 1 -5.17 -0.11 -11.81
C VAL A 1 -5.77 -0.68 -10.52
N PHE A 2 -6.77 0.00 -10.00
CA PHE A 2 -7.47 -0.44 -8.80
C PHE A 2 -8.65 -1.32 -9.19
N SER A 3 -8.75 -2.49 -8.59
CA SER A 3 -9.84 -3.43 -8.83
C SER A 3 -10.55 -3.71 -7.50
N TYR A 4 -11.81 -3.29 -7.42
CA TYR A 4 -12.60 -3.51 -6.22
C TYR A 4 -12.84 -5.00 -6.00
N GLN A 5 -12.61 -5.49 -4.80
CA GLN A 5 -12.81 -6.91 -4.46
C GLN A 5 -14.11 -7.10 -3.68
N SER A 6 -14.11 -6.70 -2.43
CA SER A 6 -15.28 -6.79 -1.56
C SER A 6 -14.98 -6.09 -0.24
N ASN A 7 -16.02 -5.76 0.53
CA ASN A 7 -15.91 -5.18 1.88
C ASN A 7 -15.03 -3.94 1.95
N GLY A 8 -14.97 -3.15 0.86
CA GLY A 8 -14.16 -1.94 0.80
C GLY A 8 -12.70 -2.17 0.45
N TYR A 9 -12.30 -3.38 0.06
CA TYR A 9 -10.93 -3.71 -0.32
C TYR A 9 -10.74 -3.68 -1.83
N TYR A 10 -9.52 -3.29 -2.24
CA TYR A 10 -9.10 -3.23 -3.63
C TYR A 10 -7.80 -4.02 -3.82
N LYS A 11 -7.60 -4.56 -5.02
CA LYS A 11 -6.28 -4.99 -5.50
C LYS A 11 -5.73 -3.91 -6.42
N ILE A 12 -4.40 -3.72 -6.37
CA ILE A 12 -3.70 -2.71 -7.16
C ILE A 12 -2.80 -3.43 -8.16
N LYS A 13 -3.15 -3.35 -9.43
CA LYS A 13 -2.50 -4.10 -10.51
C LYS A 13 -1.52 -3.23 -11.27
N ASN A 14 -0.33 -3.76 -11.53
CA ASN A 14 0.61 -3.14 -12.46
C ASN A 14 0.17 -3.45 -13.89
N ALA A 15 -0.12 -2.43 -14.67
CA ALA A 15 -0.64 -2.59 -16.03
C ALA A 15 0.38 -3.26 -16.96
N ALA A 16 1.67 -3.07 -16.74
CA ALA A 16 2.72 -3.64 -17.58
C ALA A 16 2.94 -5.13 -17.29
N SER A 17 3.00 -5.52 -16.02
CA SER A 17 3.33 -6.89 -15.63
C SER A 17 2.11 -7.78 -15.40
N GLY A 18 0.94 -7.18 -15.12
CA GLY A 18 -0.23 -7.92 -14.72
C GLY A 18 -0.19 -8.45 -13.29
N GLN A 19 0.86 -8.12 -12.55
CA GLN A 19 0.99 -8.53 -11.15
C GLN A 19 0.42 -7.48 -10.22
N TYR A 20 0.21 -7.85 -8.96
CA TYR A 20 -0.46 -7.01 -7.97
C TYR A 20 0.48 -6.58 -6.86
N LEU A 21 0.23 -5.38 -6.33
CA LEU A 21 0.94 -4.87 -5.15
C LEU A 21 0.61 -5.77 -3.96
N GLY A 22 1.64 -6.24 -3.26
CA GLY A 22 1.44 -7.16 -2.15
C GLY A 22 2.49 -7.01 -1.05
N VAL A 23 2.06 -7.33 0.17
CA VAL A 23 2.97 -7.46 1.31
C VAL A 23 3.63 -8.82 1.22
N THR A 24 4.96 -8.85 1.27
CA THR A 24 5.73 -10.09 1.15
C THR A 24 5.27 -11.09 2.22
N GLY A 25 4.84 -12.27 1.77
CA GLY A 25 4.35 -13.33 2.65
C GLY A 25 3.08 -13.01 3.42
N GLN A 26 2.33 -11.96 3.04
CA GLN A 26 1.13 -11.48 3.74
C GLN A 26 1.40 -11.26 5.24
N LYS A 27 2.59 -10.78 5.58
CA LYS A 27 2.99 -10.57 6.96
C LYS A 27 2.27 -9.37 7.57
N SER A 28 1.96 -9.46 8.86
CA SER A 28 1.32 -8.36 9.60
C SER A 28 2.32 -7.45 10.31
N ALA A 29 3.59 -7.85 10.37
CA ALA A 29 4.60 -7.10 11.11
C ALA A 29 4.94 -5.78 10.45
N SER A 30 5.00 -4.71 11.24
CA SER A 30 5.49 -3.40 10.80
C SER A 30 6.90 -3.55 10.24
N GLY A 31 7.18 -2.92 9.10
CA GLY A 31 8.44 -3.05 8.40
C GLY A 31 8.46 -4.14 7.32
N SER A 32 7.39 -4.92 7.18
CA SER A 32 7.32 -5.95 6.14
C SER A 32 7.38 -5.31 4.76
N ASN A 33 8.13 -5.94 3.86
CA ASN A 33 8.38 -5.42 2.53
C ASN A 33 7.13 -5.51 1.65
N VAL A 34 7.05 -4.62 0.67
CA VAL A 34 5.98 -4.61 -0.35
C VAL A 34 6.63 -4.89 -1.70
N GLU A 35 5.98 -5.74 -2.48
CA GLU A 35 6.46 -6.18 -3.79
C GLU A 35 5.29 -6.39 -4.73
N GLN A 36 5.58 -6.62 -6.02
CA GLN A 36 4.53 -7.11 -6.91
C GLN A 36 4.53 -8.64 -6.89
N ALA A 37 3.36 -9.23 -6.95
CA ALA A 37 3.17 -10.67 -6.88
C ALA A 37 1.92 -11.08 -7.65
N SER A 38 1.82 -12.36 -8.01
CA SER A 38 0.69 -12.85 -8.80
C SER A 38 -0.65 -12.74 -8.05
N GLY A 39 -0.64 -12.95 -6.73
CA GLY A 39 -1.86 -12.87 -5.91
C GLY A 39 -2.08 -11.51 -5.29
N GLY A 40 -1.00 -10.85 -4.88
CA GLY A 40 -1.06 -9.56 -4.24
C GLY A 40 -1.73 -9.55 -2.87
N THR A 41 -1.98 -8.35 -2.39
CA THR A 41 -2.70 -8.11 -1.13
C THR A 41 -3.92 -7.25 -1.44
N ARG A 42 -4.98 -7.42 -0.67
CA ARG A 42 -6.13 -6.51 -0.75
C ARG A 42 -5.87 -5.32 0.18
N TRP A 43 -6.19 -4.13 -0.32
CA TRP A 43 -5.90 -2.86 0.36
C TRP A 43 -7.17 -2.07 0.58
N GLN A 44 -7.31 -1.49 1.75
CA GLN A 44 -8.34 -0.50 2.03
C GLN A 44 -7.79 0.87 1.63
N VAL A 45 -8.56 1.64 0.87
CA VAL A 45 -8.17 2.96 0.38
C VAL A 45 -8.90 4.00 1.22
N ILE A 46 -8.17 4.72 2.06
CA ILE A 46 -8.75 5.64 3.04
C ILE A 46 -8.38 7.07 2.68
N PRO A 47 -9.35 7.93 2.29
CA PRO A 47 -9.04 9.33 1.98
C PRO A 47 -8.58 10.08 3.23
N ASP A 48 -7.60 10.97 3.05
CA ASP A 48 -7.09 11.81 4.14
C ASP A 48 -7.88 13.12 4.30
N GLY A 49 -8.87 13.35 3.43
CA GLY A 49 -9.65 14.57 3.42
C GLY A 49 -8.99 15.74 2.69
N LYS A 50 -7.82 15.55 2.10
CA LYS A 50 -7.02 16.59 1.46
C LYS A 50 -6.56 16.23 0.04
N GLY A 51 -7.17 15.21 -0.56
CA GLY A 51 -6.85 14.78 -1.93
C GLY A 51 -5.84 13.64 -2.00
N SER A 52 -5.33 13.18 -0.88
CA SER A 52 -4.44 12.01 -0.80
C SER A 52 -5.13 10.86 -0.08
N TYR A 53 -4.45 9.72 -0.02
CA TYR A 53 -5.03 8.48 0.52
C TYR A 53 -4.01 7.71 1.33
N TYR A 54 -4.50 6.99 2.34
CA TYR A 54 -3.75 5.95 3.04
C TYR A 54 -4.17 4.60 2.47
N LEU A 55 -3.22 3.68 2.30
CA LEU A 55 -3.47 2.33 1.80
C LEU A 55 -3.14 1.35 2.93
N VAL A 56 -4.18 0.69 3.45
CA VAL A 56 -4.05 -0.21 4.59
C VAL A 56 -4.25 -1.65 4.12
N PRO A 57 -3.25 -2.54 4.30
CA PRO A 57 -3.36 -3.90 3.83
C PRO A 57 -4.31 -4.73 4.69
N GLU A 58 -5.07 -5.62 4.08
CA GLU A 58 -5.96 -6.50 4.80
C GLU A 58 -5.20 -7.39 5.81
N CYS A 59 -3.97 -7.78 5.47
CA CYS A 59 -3.17 -8.63 6.35
C CYS A 59 -2.66 -7.91 7.60
N SER A 60 -2.77 -6.58 7.68
CA SER A 60 -2.36 -5.82 8.87
C SER A 60 -3.16 -4.52 8.96
N GLY A 61 -4.29 -4.55 9.66
CA GLY A 61 -5.18 -3.40 9.81
C GLY A 61 -4.60 -2.24 10.62
N THR A 62 -3.44 -2.42 11.25
CA THR A 62 -2.77 -1.37 12.04
C THR A 62 -1.58 -0.75 11.31
N ALA A 63 -1.35 -1.12 10.05
CA ALA A 63 -0.23 -0.62 9.25
C ALA A 63 -0.75 0.03 7.97
N ALA A 64 0.09 0.85 7.34
CA ALA A 64 -0.21 1.48 6.06
C ALA A 64 0.99 1.35 5.13
N LEU A 65 0.74 1.46 3.82
CA LEU A 65 1.80 1.54 2.82
C LEU A 65 2.67 2.75 3.14
N ASP A 66 3.97 2.56 3.23
CA ASP A 66 4.89 3.52 3.80
C ASP A 66 6.17 3.64 2.97
N LEU A 67 6.58 4.87 2.70
CA LEU A 67 7.89 5.18 2.12
C LEU A 67 8.91 5.09 3.25
N ALA A 68 9.87 4.18 3.13
CA ALA A 68 10.80 3.86 4.21
C ALA A 68 11.48 5.12 4.77
N ASN A 69 11.30 5.36 6.06
CA ASN A 69 11.84 6.51 6.80
C ASN A 69 11.44 7.88 6.23
N GLY A 70 10.41 7.94 5.39
CA GLY A 70 10.00 9.18 4.74
C GLY A 70 11.03 9.74 3.76
N THR A 71 12.01 8.94 3.35
CA THR A 71 13.09 9.37 2.48
C THR A 71 12.60 9.56 1.05
N VAL A 72 12.77 10.75 0.48
CA VAL A 72 12.22 11.09 -0.84
C VAL A 72 13.18 10.82 -2.00
N ALA A 73 14.23 10.05 -1.79
CA ALA A 73 15.20 9.71 -2.83
C ALA A 73 14.69 8.57 -3.72
N ASN A 74 15.09 8.57 -4.99
CA ASN A 74 14.83 7.44 -5.88
C ASN A 74 15.47 6.18 -5.32
N GLY A 75 14.77 5.06 -5.45
CA GLY A 75 15.25 3.77 -4.95
C GLY A 75 14.92 3.49 -3.49
N THR A 76 14.28 4.44 -2.80
CA THR A 76 13.84 4.22 -1.43
C THR A 76 12.79 3.11 -1.40
N ASN A 77 12.94 2.17 -0.47
CA ASN A 77 12.05 1.02 -0.37
C ASN A 77 10.63 1.43 0.06
N ILE A 78 9.66 0.64 -0.40
CA ILE A 78 8.27 0.73 0.04
C ILE A 78 7.98 -0.47 0.93
N ARG A 79 7.31 -0.21 2.04
CA ARG A 79 7.02 -1.22 3.06
C ARG A 79 5.65 -0.94 3.68
N ILE A 80 5.18 -1.78 4.59
CA ILE A 80 4.13 -1.40 5.52
C ILE A 80 4.76 -1.00 6.85
N TRP A 81 4.15 -0.04 7.53
CA TRP A 81 4.62 0.46 8.82
C TRP A 81 3.42 0.88 9.66
N ASN A 82 3.58 0.87 10.97
CA ASN A 82 2.51 1.30 11.86
C ASN A 82 1.86 2.59 11.35
N TYR A 83 0.53 2.61 11.36
CA TYR A 83 -0.25 3.75 10.87
C TYR A 83 0.06 4.97 11.75
N ASN A 84 0.69 6.01 11.18
CA ASN A 84 1.17 7.15 11.94
C ASN A 84 0.79 8.50 11.32
N LEU A 85 0.02 8.50 10.24
CA LEU A 85 -0.50 9.69 9.57
C LEU A 85 0.59 10.65 9.03
N THR A 86 1.79 10.16 8.80
CA THR A 86 2.88 10.97 8.23
C THR A 86 2.77 11.08 6.71
N GLU A 87 3.53 12.01 6.12
CA GLU A 87 3.53 12.18 4.66
C GLU A 87 4.05 10.97 3.91
N GLY A 88 4.94 10.18 4.53
CA GLY A 88 5.44 8.93 3.94
C GLY A 88 4.35 7.89 3.74
N GLN A 89 3.20 8.06 4.34
CA GLN A 89 2.05 7.15 4.22
C GLN A 89 0.90 7.74 3.40
N ARG A 90 1.04 8.94 2.87
CA ARG A 90 0.01 9.58 2.04
C ARG A 90 0.36 9.44 0.56
N TRP A 91 -0.58 8.97 -0.22
CA TRP A 91 -0.39 8.66 -1.63
C TRP A 91 -1.42 9.39 -2.48
N SER A 92 -0.98 9.97 -3.59
CA SER A 92 -1.87 10.54 -4.59
C SER A 92 -2.21 9.48 -5.62
N LEU A 93 -3.49 9.40 -5.99
CA LEU A 93 -3.93 8.47 -7.02
C LEU A 93 -3.99 9.21 -8.35
N VAL A 94 -3.08 8.88 -9.25
CA VAL A 94 -2.98 9.50 -10.58
C VAL A 94 -3.69 8.60 -11.58
N LYS A 95 -4.61 9.20 -12.33
CA LYS A 95 -5.38 8.48 -13.36
C LYS A 95 -4.67 8.46 -14.70
#